data_30f58aab19f056460f3189a3a84a111b
#
_entry.id   30f58aab19f056460f3189a3a84a111b
#
_cell.length_a   1.000
_cell.length_b   1.000
_cell.length_c   1.000
_cell.angle_alpha   90.00
_cell.angle_beta   90.00
_cell.angle_gamma   90.00
#
_symmetry.space_group_name_H-M   'P 1'
#
loop_
_entity.id
_entity.type
_entity.pdbx_description
1 polymer ?
#
loop_
_entity_poly.entity_id
_entity_poly.type
_entity_poly.pdbx_seq_one_letter_code
_entity_poly.pdbx_strand_id
1 'polypeptide(L)'
;KDSIISMNNWKKLSIILLWLGIWQITATFIHNPIMLVGPIEALQTLWGLLPSGDFWISIYQSFLRISIGFLIAFMIGLLLGSLAYHIPFVKELLEPPMLFFKSVPVASFVILALIWAGSRNLSIFIAFIVVLPVIYVNTISGLESTDQKLLEMAAIFRLPLWKRVRFIYLPALVPYLLRSRRP
;
A
#
# COMPACT_ATOMS: atom_id res chain seq x y z
N LYS A 1 5.30 5.72 26.03
CA LYS A 1 5.00 5.08 24.71
C LYS A 1 4.88 3.56 24.82
N ASP A 2 5.15 2.99 26.00
CA ASP A 2 5.20 1.54 26.23
C ASP A 2 3.95 0.97 26.93
N SER A 3 2.90 1.78 27.12
CA SER A 3 1.71 1.36 27.86
C SER A 3 0.76 0.44 27.10
N ILE A 4 0.88 0.34 25.77
CA ILE A 4 0.00 -0.50 24.94
C ILE A 4 0.52 -1.94 24.87
N ILE A 5 1.82 -2.16 25.02
CA ILE A 5 2.45 -3.50 24.91
C ILE A 5 2.25 -4.35 26.15
N SER A 6 2.03 -3.71 27.32
CA SER A 6 1.85 -4.35 28.63
C SER A 6 0.39 -4.56 29.03
N MET A 7 -0.59 -4.34 28.14
CA MET A 7 -1.98 -4.57 28.48
C MET A 7 -2.27 -6.07 28.62
N ASN A 8 -2.76 -6.47 29.79
CA ASN A 8 -3.22 -7.83 30.06
C ASN A 8 -4.25 -8.26 28.99
N ASN A 9 -4.16 -9.48 28.51
CA ASN A 9 -5.01 -10.01 27.41
C ASN A 9 -6.51 -9.77 27.65
N TRP A 10 -6.93 -9.80 28.91
CA TRP A 10 -8.31 -9.49 29.31
C TRP A 10 -8.72 -8.03 29.01
N LYS A 11 -7.83 -7.06 29.24
CA LYS A 11 -8.13 -5.65 28.91
C LYS A 11 -8.23 -5.44 27.41
N LYS A 12 -7.39 -6.11 26.61
CA LYS A 12 -7.49 -6.06 25.14
C LYS A 12 -8.80 -6.64 24.64
N LEU A 13 -9.22 -7.79 25.21
CA LEU A 13 -10.47 -8.43 24.87
C LEU A 13 -11.67 -7.55 25.24
N SER A 14 -11.68 -6.96 26.43
CA SER A 14 -12.74 -6.04 26.86
C SER A 14 -12.88 -4.84 25.94
N ILE A 15 -11.78 -4.24 25.49
CA ILE A 15 -11.80 -3.11 24.57
C ILE A 15 -12.36 -3.53 23.20
N ILE A 16 -11.96 -4.69 22.69
CA ILE A 16 -12.49 -5.22 21.43
C ILE A 16 -14.01 -5.46 21.52
N LEU A 17 -14.44 -6.12 22.60
CA LEU A 17 -15.88 -6.39 22.83
C LEU A 17 -16.69 -5.10 22.98
N LEU A 18 -16.13 -4.09 23.66
CA LEU A 18 -16.77 -2.79 23.80
C LEU A 18 -16.98 -2.12 22.43
N TRP A 19 -15.96 -2.09 21.58
CA TRP A 19 -16.07 -1.51 20.25
C TRP A 19 -17.02 -2.29 19.33
N LEU A 20 -17.01 -3.62 19.39
CA LEU A 20 -17.97 -4.47 18.67
C LEU A 20 -19.41 -4.22 19.16
N GLY A 21 -19.60 -4.04 20.48
CA GLY A 21 -20.89 -3.68 21.03
C GLY A 21 -21.40 -2.32 20.57
N ILE A 22 -20.54 -1.29 20.60
CA ILE A 22 -20.88 0.05 20.09
C ILE A 22 -21.27 -0.03 18.61
N TRP A 23 -20.49 -0.75 17.80
CA TRP A 23 -20.79 -0.93 16.37
C TRP A 23 -22.14 -1.63 16.17
N GLN A 24 -22.40 -2.74 16.88
CA GLN A 24 -23.68 -3.45 16.78
C GLN A 24 -24.87 -2.56 17.17
N ILE A 25 -24.76 -1.84 18.29
CA ILE A 25 -25.82 -0.93 18.76
C ILE A 25 -26.09 0.16 17.71
N THR A 26 -25.01 0.79 17.18
CA THR A 26 -25.15 1.83 16.16
C THR A 26 -25.82 1.29 14.89
N ALA A 27 -25.43 0.10 14.43
CA ALA A 27 -26.06 -0.54 13.26
C ALA A 27 -27.55 -0.82 13.50
N THR A 28 -27.89 -1.30 14.70
CA THR A 28 -29.28 -1.55 15.08
C THR A 28 -30.11 -0.27 15.12
N PHE A 29 -29.56 0.86 15.60
CA PHE A 29 -30.28 2.14 15.62
C PHE A 29 -30.49 2.73 14.22
N ILE A 30 -29.54 2.56 13.29
CA ILE A 30 -29.66 3.09 11.93
C ILE A 30 -30.74 2.36 11.12
N HIS A 31 -31.05 1.10 11.44
CA HIS A 31 -32.09 0.27 10.78
C HIS A 31 -31.97 0.22 9.24
N ASN A 32 -30.82 0.55 8.68
CA ASN A 32 -30.59 0.58 7.24
C ASN A 32 -29.33 -0.22 6.88
N PRO A 33 -29.46 -1.46 6.40
CA PRO A 33 -28.32 -2.32 6.07
C PRO A 33 -27.48 -1.81 4.90
N ILE A 34 -28.00 -0.86 4.10
CA ILE A 34 -27.24 -0.22 3.02
C ILE A 34 -26.25 0.79 3.60
N MET A 35 -26.59 1.45 4.71
CA MET A 35 -25.72 2.47 5.33
C MET A 35 -24.73 1.84 6.30
N LEU A 36 -25.18 0.90 7.15
CA LEU A 36 -24.30 0.28 8.14
C LEU A 36 -24.80 -1.13 8.49
N VAL A 37 -24.01 -2.13 8.17
CA VAL A 37 -24.23 -3.53 8.54
C VAL A 37 -23.60 -3.80 9.89
N GLY A 38 -24.32 -4.48 10.80
CA GLY A 38 -23.79 -4.88 12.10
C GLY A 38 -22.83 -6.07 12.01
N PRO A 39 -21.92 -6.24 12.99
CA PRO A 39 -20.98 -7.37 13.01
C PRO A 39 -21.67 -8.73 13.02
N ILE A 40 -22.80 -8.87 13.68
CA ILE A 40 -23.55 -10.14 13.72
C ILE A 40 -24.10 -10.48 12.34
N GLU A 41 -24.73 -9.52 11.66
CA GLU A 41 -25.27 -9.70 10.31
C GLU A 41 -24.15 -9.98 9.29
N ALA A 42 -23.02 -9.29 9.42
CA ALA A 42 -21.84 -9.53 8.59
C ALA A 42 -21.31 -10.97 8.73
N LEU A 43 -21.24 -11.48 9.97
CA LEU A 43 -20.82 -12.85 10.22
C LEU A 43 -21.84 -13.88 9.69
N GLN A 44 -23.12 -13.65 9.86
CA GLN A 44 -24.18 -14.53 9.32
C GLN A 44 -24.13 -14.60 7.80
N THR A 45 -23.99 -13.43 7.14
CA THR A 45 -23.84 -13.36 5.68
C THR A 45 -22.59 -14.06 5.20
N LEU A 46 -21.45 -13.83 5.87
CA LEU A 46 -20.20 -14.51 5.56
C LEU A 46 -20.36 -16.04 5.65
N TRP A 47 -20.99 -16.53 6.73
CA TRP A 47 -21.21 -17.96 6.92
C TRP A 47 -22.07 -18.57 5.81
N GLY A 48 -23.08 -17.84 5.34
CA GLY A 48 -23.92 -18.23 4.21
C GLY A 48 -23.18 -18.22 2.86
N LEU A 49 -22.18 -17.35 2.69
CA LEU A 49 -21.41 -17.22 1.46
C LEU A 49 -20.25 -18.23 1.34
N LEU A 50 -19.71 -18.68 2.46
CA LEU A 50 -18.55 -19.60 2.48
C LEU A 50 -18.72 -20.86 1.59
N PRO A 51 -19.90 -21.52 1.52
CA PRO A 51 -20.08 -22.68 0.65
C PRO A 51 -20.26 -22.32 -0.83
N SER A 52 -20.43 -21.03 -1.19
CA SER A 52 -20.66 -20.64 -2.59
C SER A 52 -19.35 -20.52 -3.38
N GLY A 53 -19.29 -21.18 -4.53
CA GLY A 53 -18.13 -21.08 -5.45
C GLY A 53 -17.91 -19.68 -5.97
N ASP A 54 -18.99 -18.93 -6.23
CA ASP A 54 -18.93 -17.56 -6.75
C ASP A 54 -18.24 -16.58 -5.77
N PHE A 55 -18.41 -16.82 -4.46
CA PHE A 55 -17.73 -16.06 -3.43
C PHE A 55 -16.20 -16.18 -3.54
N TRP A 56 -15.69 -17.39 -3.67
CA TRP A 56 -14.27 -17.65 -3.79
C TRP A 56 -13.68 -17.16 -5.11
N ILE A 57 -14.44 -17.29 -6.21
CA ILE A 57 -14.08 -16.74 -7.51
C ILE A 57 -13.95 -15.21 -7.42
N SER A 58 -14.88 -14.54 -6.76
CA SER A 58 -14.86 -13.08 -6.58
C SER A 58 -13.66 -12.62 -5.75
N ILE A 59 -13.32 -13.34 -4.67
CA ILE A 59 -12.13 -13.07 -3.85
C ILE A 59 -10.87 -13.23 -4.70
N TYR A 60 -10.75 -14.36 -5.42
CA TYR A 60 -9.59 -14.62 -6.27
C TYR A 60 -9.40 -13.55 -7.35
N GLN A 61 -10.46 -13.18 -8.04
CA GLN A 61 -10.43 -12.12 -9.06
C GLN A 61 -10.03 -10.77 -8.47
N SER A 62 -10.56 -10.42 -7.29
CA SER A 62 -10.20 -9.18 -6.60
C SER A 62 -8.74 -9.17 -6.19
N PHE A 63 -8.25 -10.29 -5.64
CA PHE A 63 -6.85 -10.46 -5.27
C PHE A 63 -5.93 -10.32 -6.49
N LEU A 64 -6.25 -10.97 -7.61
CA LEU A 64 -5.49 -10.86 -8.86
C LEU A 64 -5.42 -9.43 -9.35
N ARG A 65 -6.56 -8.72 -9.41
CA ARG A 65 -6.62 -7.34 -9.89
C ARG A 65 -5.78 -6.40 -9.02
N ILE A 66 -5.90 -6.50 -7.71
CA ILE A 66 -5.10 -5.70 -6.77
C ILE A 66 -3.61 -6.02 -6.92
N SER A 67 -3.26 -7.31 -7.02
CA SER A 67 -1.87 -7.74 -7.19
C SER A 67 -1.27 -7.25 -8.51
N ILE A 68 -2.02 -7.27 -9.60
CA ILE A 68 -1.57 -6.73 -10.89
C ILE A 68 -1.32 -5.22 -10.78
N GLY A 69 -2.28 -4.46 -10.22
CA GLY A 69 -2.13 -3.02 -10.00
C GLY A 69 -0.92 -2.69 -9.13
N PHE A 70 -0.72 -3.44 -8.05
CA PHE A 70 0.42 -3.33 -7.16
C PHE A 70 1.75 -3.60 -7.89
N LEU A 71 1.85 -4.71 -8.62
CA LEU A 71 3.09 -5.10 -9.31
C LEU A 71 3.46 -4.08 -10.39
N ILE A 72 2.48 -3.59 -11.17
CA ILE A 72 2.73 -2.55 -12.17
C ILE A 72 3.23 -1.28 -11.48
N ALA A 73 2.56 -0.82 -10.42
CA ALA A 73 2.97 0.36 -9.65
C ALA A 73 4.36 0.19 -9.03
N PHE A 74 4.65 -1.00 -8.51
CA PHE A 74 5.94 -1.33 -7.92
C PHE A 74 7.08 -1.25 -8.94
N MET A 75 6.90 -1.88 -10.09
CA MET A 75 7.92 -1.87 -11.16
C MET A 75 8.14 -0.46 -11.72
N ILE A 76 7.05 0.27 -12.01
CA ILE A 76 7.14 1.64 -12.52
C ILE A 76 7.71 2.58 -11.44
N GLY A 77 7.29 2.44 -10.19
CA GLY A 77 7.81 3.24 -9.07
C GLY A 77 9.29 3.05 -8.81
N LEU A 78 9.80 1.81 -8.88
CA LEU A 78 11.23 1.51 -8.83
C LEU A 78 11.98 2.13 -10.01
N LEU A 79 11.46 1.98 -11.22
CA LEU A 79 12.08 2.53 -12.42
C LEU A 79 12.16 4.05 -12.35
N LEU A 80 11.03 4.72 -12.12
CA LEU A 80 10.96 6.18 -12.04
C LEU A 80 11.75 6.74 -10.87
N GLY A 81 11.72 6.09 -9.71
CA GLY A 81 12.51 6.49 -8.54
C GLY A 81 14.02 6.36 -8.78
N SER A 82 14.45 5.30 -9.47
CA SER A 82 15.85 5.11 -9.83
C SER A 82 16.31 6.13 -10.88
N LEU A 83 15.48 6.43 -11.87
CA LEU A 83 15.74 7.48 -12.86
C LEU A 83 15.86 8.87 -12.21
N ALA A 84 14.91 9.20 -11.32
CA ALA A 84 14.87 10.46 -10.60
C ALA A 84 16.10 10.64 -9.68
N TYR A 85 16.60 9.56 -9.09
CA TYR A 85 17.83 9.59 -8.30
C TYR A 85 19.06 9.97 -9.13
N HIS A 86 19.17 9.46 -10.36
CA HIS A 86 20.32 9.71 -11.24
C HIS A 86 20.20 10.99 -12.07
N ILE A 87 18.99 11.45 -12.36
CA ILE A 87 18.72 12.56 -13.28
C ILE A 87 17.88 13.61 -12.55
N PRO A 88 18.48 14.74 -12.08
CA PRO A 88 17.77 15.80 -11.34
C PRO A 88 16.54 16.34 -12.09
N PHE A 89 16.64 16.51 -13.39
CA PHE A 89 15.53 16.96 -14.24
C PHE A 89 14.32 16.03 -14.16
N VAL A 90 14.54 14.70 -14.12
CA VAL A 90 13.44 13.73 -13.96
C VAL A 90 12.82 13.84 -12.57
N LYS A 91 13.62 14.10 -11.54
CA LYS A 91 13.13 14.33 -10.17
C LYS A 91 12.20 15.53 -10.13
N GLU A 92 12.65 16.67 -10.66
CA GLU A 92 11.86 17.91 -10.73
C GLU A 92 10.58 17.76 -11.55
N LEU A 93 10.64 17.04 -12.68
CA LEU A 93 9.49 16.79 -13.53
C LEU A 93 8.43 15.89 -12.88
N LEU A 94 8.85 14.88 -12.11
CA LEU A 94 7.95 13.90 -11.50
C LEU A 94 7.45 14.33 -10.12
N GLU A 95 8.10 15.29 -9.47
CA GLU A 95 7.71 15.75 -8.12
C GLU A 95 6.28 16.27 -8.06
N PRO A 96 5.80 17.18 -8.95
CA PRO A 96 4.43 17.68 -8.91
C PRO A 96 3.36 16.58 -9.03
N PRO A 97 3.39 15.66 -10.04
CA PRO A 97 2.40 14.60 -10.14
C PRO A 97 2.44 13.63 -8.95
N MET A 98 3.62 13.33 -8.39
CA MET A 98 3.71 12.45 -7.23
C MET A 98 3.14 13.10 -5.97
N LEU A 99 3.34 14.40 -5.78
CA LEU A 99 2.72 15.17 -4.70
C LEU A 99 1.19 15.23 -4.87
N PHE A 100 0.72 15.43 -6.09
CA PHE A 100 -0.70 15.43 -6.40
C PHE A 100 -1.36 14.11 -5.99
N PHE A 101 -0.82 12.96 -6.42
CA PHE A 101 -1.37 11.64 -6.05
C PHE A 101 -1.35 11.38 -4.54
N LYS A 102 -0.41 11.95 -3.80
CA LYS A 102 -0.35 11.83 -2.33
C LYS A 102 -1.34 12.74 -1.60
N SER A 103 -1.63 13.91 -2.17
CA SER A 103 -2.43 14.94 -1.51
C SER A 103 -3.93 14.77 -1.73
N VAL A 104 -4.34 14.18 -2.86
CA VAL A 104 -5.75 14.01 -3.18
C VAL A 104 -6.31 12.78 -2.47
N PRO A 105 -7.44 12.92 -1.76
CA PRO A 105 -8.11 11.78 -1.14
C PRO A 105 -8.46 10.72 -2.18
N VAL A 106 -8.13 9.46 -1.90
CA VAL A 106 -8.40 8.33 -2.82
C VAL A 106 -9.87 8.27 -3.24
N ALA A 107 -10.79 8.63 -2.33
CA ALA A 107 -12.22 8.67 -2.61
C ALA A 107 -12.59 9.57 -3.80
N SER A 108 -11.87 10.68 -4.00
CA SER A 108 -12.10 11.57 -5.14
C SER A 108 -11.68 10.94 -6.47
N PHE A 109 -10.67 10.09 -6.47
CA PHE A 109 -10.24 9.36 -7.66
C PHE A 109 -11.16 8.19 -8.02
N VAL A 110 -11.88 7.63 -7.06
CA VAL A 110 -12.76 6.47 -7.29
C VAL A 110 -13.81 6.80 -8.35
N ILE A 111 -14.42 7.98 -8.28
CA ILE A 111 -15.46 8.39 -9.23
C ILE A 111 -14.88 8.55 -10.63
N LEU A 112 -13.74 9.24 -10.77
CA LEU A 112 -13.07 9.42 -12.06
C LEU A 112 -12.59 8.06 -12.62
N ALA A 113 -12.02 7.23 -11.78
CA ALA A 113 -11.56 5.89 -12.14
C ALA A 113 -12.72 4.99 -12.59
N LEU A 114 -13.88 5.11 -11.95
CA LEU A 114 -15.07 4.35 -12.33
C LEU A 114 -15.57 4.75 -13.73
N ILE A 115 -15.53 6.05 -14.05
CA ILE A 115 -15.95 6.57 -15.35
C ILE A 115 -14.97 6.14 -16.44
N TRP A 116 -13.66 6.20 -16.20
CA TRP A 116 -12.64 5.95 -17.23
C TRP A 116 -12.26 4.47 -17.36
N ALA A 117 -12.02 3.79 -16.26
CA ALA A 117 -11.56 2.40 -16.26
C ALA A 117 -12.70 1.38 -16.14
N GLY A 118 -13.90 1.84 -15.79
CA GLY A 118 -15.05 1.01 -15.50
C GLY A 118 -14.89 0.20 -14.19
N SER A 119 -15.98 -0.37 -13.71
CA SER A 119 -16.01 -1.12 -12.44
C SER A 119 -15.06 -2.32 -12.43
N ARG A 120 -14.83 -2.93 -13.57
CA ARG A 120 -13.99 -4.13 -13.72
C ARG A 120 -12.51 -3.86 -13.43
N ASN A 121 -11.99 -2.70 -13.85
CA ASN A 121 -10.57 -2.34 -13.73
C ASN A 121 -10.29 -1.37 -12.57
N LEU A 122 -11.32 -0.94 -11.87
CA LEU A 122 -11.24 0.03 -10.77
C LEU A 122 -10.19 -0.34 -9.73
N SER A 123 -10.17 -1.60 -9.29
CA SER A 123 -9.23 -2.09 -8.26
C SER A 123 -7.76 -2.01 -8.73
N ILE A 124 -7.49 -2.29 -10.01
CA ILE A 124 -6.15 -2.18 -10.60
C ILE A 124 -5.69 -0.73 -10.58
N PHE A 125 -6.57 0.17 -11.02
CA PHE A 125 -6.28 1.60 -11.13
C PHE A 125 -6.04 2.24 -9.76
N ILE A 126 -6.89 1.94 -8.77
CA ILE A 126 -6.73 2.46 -7.40
C ILE A 126 -5.45 1.94 -6.78
N ALA A 127 -5.18 0.63 -6.88
CA ALA A 127 -3.94 0.05 -6.37
C ALA A 127 -2.71 0.73 -7.01
N PHE A 128 -2.74 0.97 -8.31
CA PHE A 128 -1.67 1.65 -9.03
C PHE A 128 -1.44 3.08 -8.52
N ILE A 129 -2.49 3.91 -8.44
CA ILE A 129 -2.36 5.32 -8.01
C ILE A 129 -1.85 5.45 -6.58
N VAL A 130 -2.31 4.57 -5.68
CA VAL A 130 -1.92 4.62 -4.27
C VAL A 130 -0.48 4.13 -4.06
N VAL A 131 -0.08 3.07 -4.73
CA VAL A 131 1.22 2.42 -4.53
C VAL A 131 2.35 3.16 -5.23
N LEU A 132 2.11 3.66 -6.44
CA LEU A 132 3.12 4.30 -7.27
C LEU A 132 3.93 5.40 -6.55
N PRO A 133 3.31 6.44 -5.95
CA PRO A 133 4.06 7.51 -5.29
C PRO A 133 4.77 7.04 -4.02
N VAL A 134 4.25 6.01 -3.35
CA VAL A 134 4.88 5.44 -2.16
C VAL A 134 6.19 4.74 -2.54
N ILE A 135 6.15 3.89 -3.57
CA ILE A 135 7.34 3.18 -4.04
C ILE A 135 8.35 4.15 -4.63
N TYR A 136 7.92 5.13 -5.42
CA TYR A 136 8.77 6.18 -5.98
C TYR A 136 9.60 6.89 -4.89
N VAL A 137 8.94 7.41 -3.85
CA VAL A 137 9.62 8.14 -2.77
C VAL A 137 10.51 7.23 -1.94
N ASN A 138 10.05 6.02 -1.63
CA ASN A 138 10.85 5.06 -0.86
C ASN A 138 12.07 4.60 -1.65
N THR A 139 11.98 4.50 -2.98
CA THR A 139 13.12 4.17 -3.84
C THR A 139 14.17 5.28 -3.81
N ILE A 140 13.77 6.54 -3.98
CA ILE A 140 14.71 7.68 -3.88
C ILE A 140 15.36 7.72 -2.50
N SER A 141 14.58 7.68 -1.43
CA SER A 141 15.10 7.72 -0.06
C SER A 141 16.03 6.54 0.25
N GLY A 142 15.73 5.36 -0.27
CA GLY A 142 16.60 4.19 -0.12
C GLY A 142 17.93 4.34 -0.87
N LEU A 143 17.90 4.88 -2.08
CA LEU A 143 19.12 5.16 -2.87
C LEU A 143 19.95 6.28 -2.25
N GLU A 144 19.33 7.36 -1.77
CA GLU A 144 19.98 8.46 -1.07
C GLU A 144 20.62 8.01 0.27
N SER A 145 20.11 6.97 0.91
CA SER A 145 20.69 6.42 2.14
C SER A 145 21.91 5.53 1.93
N THR A 146 22.32 5.30 0.69
CA THR A 146 23.49 4.48 0.37
C THR A 146 24.78 5.14 0.85
N ASP A 147 25.63 4.39 1.54
CA ASP A 147 26.92 4.90 2.02
C ASP A 147 27.84 5.29 0.84
N GLN A 148 28.23 6.56 0.82
CA GLN A 148 29.11 7.11 -0.22
C GLN A 148 30.45 6.38 -0.28
N LYS A 149 30.99 5.91 0.86
CA LYS A 149 32.24 5.14 0.90
C LYS A 149 32.14 3.84 0.10
N LEU A 150 30.98 3.17 0.15
CA LEU A 150 30.73 1.97 -0.65
C LEU A 150 30.68 2.28 -2.15
N LEU A 151 30.12 3.44 -2.52
CA LEU A 151 30.08 3.88 -3.92
C LEU A 151 31.47 4.27 -4.45
N GLU A 152 32.28 4.94 -3.64
CA GLU A 152 33.69 5.27 -3.96
C GLU A 152 34.50 3.99 -4.10
N MET A 153 34.38 3.05 -3.19
CA MET A 153 35.06 1.76 -3.28
C MET A 153 34.65 0.99 -4.54
N ALA A 154 33.37 1.00 -4.89
CA ALA A 154 32.86 0.39 -6.11
C ALA A 154 33.39 1.07 -7.39
N ALA A 155 33.69 2.39 -7.33
CA ALA A 155 34.30 3.13 -8.42
C ALA A 155 35.78 2.78 -8.57
N ILE A 156 36.52 2.76 -7.45
CA ILE A 156 37.97 2.42 -7.44
C ILE A 156 38.20 1.00 -7.98
N PHE A 157 37.39 0.03 -7.54
CA PHE A 157 37.47 -1.36 -8.01
C PHE A 157 36.80 -1.60 -9.37
N ARG A 158 36.30 -0.54 -10.03
CA ARG A 158 35.57 -0.62 -11.32
C ARG A 158 34.51 -1.73 -11.35
N LEU A 159 33.73 -1.86 -10.27
CA LEU A 159 32.69 -2.87 -10.20
C LEU A 159 31.66 -2.67 -11.31
N PRO A 160 31.28 -3.72 -12.06
CA PRO A 160 30.24 -3.64 -13.07
C PRO A 160 28.89 -3.25 -12.44
N LEU A 161 28.03 -2.56 -13.19
CA LEU A 161 26.72 -2.06 -12.72
C LEU A 161 25.88 -3.13 -12.02
N TRP A 162 25.87 -4.35 -12.54
CA TRP A 162 25.14 -5.47 -11.93
C TRP A 162 25.57 -5.75 -10.48
N LYS A 163 26.89 -5.73 -10.21
CA LYS A 163 27.42 -5.95 -8.85
C LYS A 163 27.08 -4.77 -7.94
N ARG A 164 27.12 -3.52 -8.44
CA ARG A 164 26.71 -2.34 -7.68
C ARG A 164 25.24 -2.42 -7.31
N VAL A 165 24.37 -2.79 -8.26
CA VAL A 165 22.93 -2.97 -8.00
C VAL A 165 22.70 -4.05 -6.96
N ARG A 166 23.31 -5.21 -7.12
CA ARG A 166 23.05 -6.38 -6.25
C ARG A 166 23.60 -6.22 -4.83
N PHE A 167 24.80 -5.64 -4.67
CA PHE A 167 25.52 -5.63 -3.39
C PHE A 167 25.46 -4.28 -2.66
N ILE A 168 25.14 -3.19 -3.34
CA ILE A 168 25.10 -1.86 -2.73
C ILE A 168 23.65 -1.32 -2.74
N TYR A 169 23.05 -1.15 -3.90
CA TYR A 169 21.74 -0.51 -4.01
C TYR A 169 20.60 -1.39 -3.48
N LEU A 170 20.58 -2.68 -3.82
CA LEU A 170 19.51 -3.57 -3.38
C LEU A 170 19.43 -3.71 -1.85
N PRO A 171 20.53 -3.94 -1.10
CA PRO A 171 20.52 -3.96 0.35
C PRO A 171 20.10 -2.62 0.99
N ALA A 172 20.43 -1.49 0.35
CA ALA A 172 20.01 -0.17 0.82
C ALA A 172 18.50 0.08 0.60
N LEU A 173 17.94 -0.41 -0.50
CA LEU A 173 16.53 -0.26 -0.85
C LEU A 173 15.60 -1.12 0.00
N VAL A 174 15.98 -2.38 0.28
CA VAL A 174 15.12 -3.36 0.97
C VAL A 174 14.54 -2.82 2.29
N PRO A 175 15.30 -2.19 3.20
CA PRO A 175 14.74 -1.64 4.43
C PRO A 175 13.69 -0.55 4.19
N TYR A 176 13.83 0.26 3.14
CA TYR A 176 12.90 1.35 2.82
C TYR A 176 11.62 0.84 2.15
N LEU A 177 11.71 -0.21 1.36
CA LEU A 177 10.56 -0.84 0.72
C LEU A 177 9.75 -1.69 1.69
N LEU A 178 10.43 -2.35 2.66
CA LEU A 178 9.78 -3.21 3.65
C LEU A 178 9.37 -2.46 4.93
N ARG A 179 9.98 -1.32 5.21
CA ARG A 179 9.72 -0.56 6.41
C ARG A 179 8.52 0.35 6.21
N SER A 180 7.35 -0.12 6.63
CA SER A 180 6.27 0.79 7.00
C SER A 180 6.83 1.75 8.06
N ARG A 181 6.89 3.07 7.75
CA ARG A 181 7.41 4.09 8.66
C ARG A 181 6.83 3.88 10.06
N ARG A 182 7.67 3.52 11.00
CA ARG A 182 7.40 3.88 12.40
C ARG A 182 7.95 5.30 12.56
N PRO A 183 7.10 6.25 12.95
CA PRO A 183 7.54 7.59 13.29
C PRO A 183 8.48 7.59 14.50
#